data_68470dfa5e490fd854290c24c00d8278
#
_entry.id   68470dfa5e490fd854290c24c00d8278
#
_cell.length_a   1.000
_cell.length_b   1.000
_cell.length_c   1.000
_cell.angle_alpha   90.00
_cell.angle_beta   90.00
_cell.angle_gamma   90.00
#
_symmetry.space_group_name_H-M   'P 1'
#
loop_
_entity.id
_entity.type
_entity.pdbx_description
1 polymer ?
#
loop_
_entity_poly.entity_id
_entity_poly.type
_entity_poly.pdbx_seq_one_letter_code
_entity_poly.pdbx_strand_id
1 'polypeptide(L)' 'MAADEVTIFRPYEFEVGQKIRIEGGPRAGDWEVVAVGPKKVKLRCPVSGREFEWANFCYFFEDREGTEWPSEDD' A
#
# COMPACT_ATOMS: atom_id res chain seq x y z
N MET A 1 -22.42 -24.13 -6.45
CA MET A 1 -21.23 -23.28 -6.42
C MET A 1 -21.56 -21.99 -5.71
N ALA A 2 -20.86 -21.70 -4.65
CA ALA A 2 -21.14 -20.52 -3.85
C ALA A 2 -20.44 -19.32 -4.46
N ALA A 3 -21.18 -18.23 -4.58
CA ALA A 3 -20.60 -16.94 -4.90
C ALA A 3 -20.42 -16.19 -3.58
N ASP A 4 -19.21 -15.87 -3.26
CA ASP A 4 -18.86 -15.26 -1.99
C ASP A 4 -18.52 -13.78 -2.17
N GLU A 5 -18.65 -13.03 -1.10
CA GLU A 5 -18.08 -11.70 -1.04
C GLU A 5 -16.61 -11.84 -0.64
N VAL A 6 -15.74 -11.37 -1.50
CA VAL A 6 -14.28 -11.47 -1.27
C VAL A 6 -13.67 -10.09 -1.22
N THR A 7 -12.88 -9.84 -0.18
CA THR A 7 -12.11 -8.62 -0.07
C THR A 7 -10.77 -8.81 -0.77
N ILE A 8 -10.53 -7.98 -1.77
CA ILE A 8 -9.35 -8.08 -2.61
C ILE A 8 -8.42 -6.94 -2.28
N PHE A 9 -7.16 -7.26 -2.02
CA PHE A 9 -6.12 -6.27 -1.75
C PHE A 9 -5.15 -6.19 -2.91
N ARG A 10 -4.81 -4.97 -3.30
CA ARG A 10 -3.80 -4.70 -4.32
C ARG A 10 -2.80 -3.70 -3.78
N PRO A 11 -1.50 -3.88 -4.05
CA PRO A 11 -0.49 -2.92 -3.59
C PRO A 11 -0.78 -1.52 -4.15
N TYR A 12 -0.63 -0.52 -3.29
CA TYR A 12 -0.70 0.87 -3.71
C TYR A 12 0.59 1.21 -4.49
N GLU A 13 0.43 1.84 -5.63
CA GLU A 13 1.56 2.25 -6.46
C GLU A 13 1.94 3.69 -6.14
N PHE A 14 3.07 3.84 -5.46
CA PHE A 14 3.60 5.17 -5.15
C PHE A 14 4.32 5.74 -6.36
N GLU A 15 4.37 7.07 -6.42
CA GLU A 15 5.15 7.80 -7.42
C GLU A 15 6.21 8.65 -6.71
N VAL A 16 7.41 8.70 -7.29
CA VAL A 16 8.48 9.54 -6.77
C VAL A 16 8.05 11.01 -6.78
N GLY A 17 8.28 11.69 -5.68
CA GLY A 17 7.84 13.07 -5.49
C GLY A 17 6.47 13.22 -4.87
N GLN A 18 5.74 12.13 -4.69
CA GLN A 18 4.42 12.16 -4.08
C GLN A 18 4.53 12.53 -2.60
N LYS A 19 3.63 13.41 -2.15
CA LYS A 19 3.54 13.78 -0.73
C LYS A 19 2.39 13.00 -0.13
N ILE A 20 2.67 12.31 0.97
CA ILE A 20 1.68 11.47 1.62
C ILE A 20 1.59 11.80 3.10
N ARG A 21 0.44 11.51 3.68
CA ARG A 21 0.23 11.58 5.12
C ARG A 21 -0.33 10.26 5.60
N ILE A 22 0.31 9.69 6.60
CA ILE A 22 -0.15 8.45 7.22
C ILE A 22 -0.75 8.82 8.57
N GLU A 23 -2.00 8.48 8.77
CA GLU A 23 -2.70 8.74 10.02
C GLU A 23 -2.76 7.44 10.83
N GLY A 24 -2.24 7.50 12.04
CA GLY A 24 -2.24 6.37 12.94
C GLY A 24 -1.14 5.36 12.66
N GLY A 25 -0.79 4.58 13.67
CA GLY A 25 0.20 3.54 13.58
C GLY A 25 1.63 4.04 13.74
N PRO A 26 2.60 3.12 13.68
CA PRO A 26 4.00 3.46 13.94
C PRO A 26 4.66 4.30 12.84
N ARG A 27 4.03 4.37 11.65
CA ARG A 27 4.55 5.15 10.53
C ARG A 27 3.77 6.44 10.31
N ALA A 28 3.02 6.89 11.33
CA ALA A 28 2.22 8.10 11.23
C ALA A 28 3.10 9.32 10.96
N GLY A 29 2.61 10.23 10.14
CA GLY A 29 3.28 11.48 9.82
C GLY A 29 3.21 11.80 8.35
N ASP A 30 3.91 12.89 7.99
CA ASP A 30 4.02 13.35 6.61
C ASP A 30 5.31 12.83 6.01
N TRP A 31 5.21 12.34 4.78
CA TRP A 31 6.34 11.73 4.09
C TRP A 31 6.36 12.14 2.63
N GLU A 32 7.56 12.19 2.07
CA GLU A 32 7.76 12.37 0.63
C GLU A 32 8.34 11.09 0.05
N VAL A 33 7.77 10.61 -1.03
CA VAL A 33 8.26 9.42 -1.71
C VAL A 33 9.50 9.80 -2.52
N VAL A 34 10.66 9.23 -2.17
CA VAL A 34 11.92 9.56 -2.84
C VAL A 34 12.42 8.44 -3.74
N ALA A 35 11.98 7.20 -3.51
CA ALA A 35 12.31 6.10 -4.40
C ALA A 35 11.24 5.02 -4.31
N VAL A 36 10.97 4.34 -5.41
CA VAL A 36 9.99 3.27 -5.49
C VAL A 36 10.65 2.06 -6.15
N GLY A 37 10.66 0.95 -5.44
CA GLY A 37 11.11 -0.33 -5.96
C GLY A 37 9.95 -1.30 -6.12
N PRO A 38 10.21 -2.49 -6.65
CA PRO A 38 9.14 -3.48 -6.88
C PRO A 38 8.50 -4.00 -5.61
N LYS A 39 9.21 -3.96 -4.47
CA LYS A 39 8.70 -4.47 -3.20
C LYS A 39 8.90 -3.50 -2.04
N LYS A 40 9.59 -2.40 -2.25
CA LYS A 40 9.94 -1.46 -1.21
C LYS A 40 9.71 -0.03 -1.67
N VAL A 41 9.48 0.85 -0.72
CA VAL A 41 9.34 2.28 -0.96
C VAL A 41 10.26 3.00 0.01
N LYS A 42 10.93 4.02 -0.48
CA LYS A 42 11.78 4.89 0.35
C LYS A 42 11.06 6.21 0.56
N LEU A 43 10.89 6.58 1.81
CA LEU A 43 10.20 7.80 2.22
C LEU A 43 11.17 8.70 2.99
N ARG A 44 10.99 9.99 2.81
CA ARG A 44 11.77 11.00 3.53
C ARG A 44 10.84 11.85 4.38
N CYS A 45 11.24 12.08 5.64
CA CYS A 45 10.54 13.00 6.51
C CYS A 45 10.87 14.43 6.07
N PRO A 46 9.86 15.28 5.75
CA PRO A 46 10.14 16.63 5.25
C PRO A 46 10.68 17.56 6.34
N VAL A 47 10.53 17.20 7.60
CA VAL A 47 11.00 18.03 8.71
C VAL A 47 12.43 17.68 9.09
N SER A 48 12.73 16.40 9.33
CA SER A 48 14.06 15.97 9.77
C SER A 48 14.99 15.61 8.62
N GLY A 49 14.46 15.36 7.43
CA GLY A 49 15.25 14.91 6.29
C GLY A 49 15.66 13.47 6.37
N ARG A 50 15.24 12.74 7.39
CA ARG A 50 15.58 11.32 7.52
C ARG A 50 14.83 10.48 6.48
N GLU A 51 15.53 9.50 5.94
CA GLU A 51 14.98 8.59 4.96
C GLU A 51 14.85 7.20 5.55
N PHE A 52 13.75 6.54 5.19
CA PHE A 52 13.47 5.18 5.63
C PHE A 52 13.03 4.37 4.41
N GLU A 53 13.49 3.14 4.34
CA GLU A 53 13.07 2.20 3.31
C GLU A 53 12.24 1.12 3.98
N TRP A 54 11.00 0.96 3.53
CA TRP A 54 10.08 -0.04 4.07
C TRP A 54 9.53 -0.92 2.96
N ALA A 55 9.18 -2.13 3.31
CA ALA A 55 8.37 -2.96 2.43
C ALA A 55 7.06 -2.22 2.14
N ASN A 56 6.52 -2.42 0.95
CA ASN A 56 5.25 -1.77 0.59
C ASN A 56 4.19 -2.18 1.60
N PHE A 57 3.62 -1.18 2.29
CA PHE A 57 2.68 -1.41 3.39
C PHE A 57 1.31 -0.80 3.13
N CYS A 58 1.11 -0.18 1.97
CA CYS A 58 -0.16 0.42 1.61
C CYS A 58 -0.83 -0.40 0.51
N TYR A 59 -2.12 -0.64 0.69
CA TYR A 59 -2.90 -1.44 -0.24
C TYR A 59 -4.22 -0.75 -0.53
N PHE A 60 -4.68 -0.88 -1.77
CA PHE A 60 -6.09 -0.68 -2.08
C PHE A 60 -6.86 -1.93 -1.70
N PHE A 61 -8.10 -1.73 -1.31
CA PHE A 61 -8.97 -2.89 -1.13
C PHE A 61 -10.30 -2.66 -1.84
N GLU A 62 -10.94 -3.76 -2.15
CA GLU A 62 -12.22 -3.76 -2.84
C GLU A 62 -13.01 -4.98 -2.38
N ASP A 63 -14.28 -4.78 -2.05
CA ASP A 63 -15.19 -5.90 -1.79
C ASP A 63 -15.88 -6.26 -3.09
N ARG A 64 -15.77 -7.52 -3.49
CA ARG A 64 -16.33 -7.99 -4.74
C ARG A 64 -17.29 -9.12 -4.46
N GLU A 65 -18.53 -8.94 -4.89
CA GLU A 65 -19.56 -9.96 -4.74
C GLU A 65 -19.61 -10.87 -5.94
N GLY A 66 -20.12 -12.09 -5.74
CA GLY A 66 -20.29 -13.06 -6.80
C GLY A 66 -18.96 -13.60 -7.31
N THR A 67 -17.96 -13.60 -6.48
CA THR A 67 -16.62 -14.03 -6.84
C THR A 67 -16.40 -15.48 -6.42
N GLU A 68 -15.77 -16.24 -7.30
CA GLU A 68 -15.37 -17.61 -6.97
C GLU A 68 -14.27 -17.58 -5.91
N TRP A 69 -14.49 -18.30 -4.82
CA TRP A 69 -13.51 -18.36 -3.74
C TRP A 69 -13.49 -19.75 -3.14
N PRO A 70 -12.31 -20.37 -2.98
CA PRO A 70 -11.02 -19.87 -3.43
C PRO A 70 -10.91 -19.93 -4.96
N SER A 71 -10.08 -19.04 -5.51
CA SER A 71 -9.78 -19.03 -6.93
C SER A 71 -8.87 -20.21 -7.28
N GLU A 72 -9.16 -20.89 -8.37
CA GLU A 72 -8.32 -22.00 -8.81
C GLU A 72 -7.06 -21.55 -9.53
N ASP A 73 -6.99 -20.28 -9.87
CA ASP A 73 -5.85 -19.73 -10.62
C ASP A 73 -4.69 -19.27 -9.74
N ASP A 74 -4.85 -19.41 -8.46
CA ASP A 74 -3.80 -19.00 -7.51
C ASP A 74 -2.67 -20.01 -7.38
#